data_f73c529f7092d072a181736da2e69355
#
_entry.id   f73c529f7092d072a181736da2e69355
#
_cell.length_a   1.000
_cell.length_b   1.000
_cell.length_c   1.000
_cell.angle_alpha   90.00
_cell.angle_beta   90.00
_cell.angle_gamma   90.00
#
_symmetry.space_group_name_H-M   'P 1'
#
loop_
_entity.id
_entity.type
_entity.pdbx_description
1 polymer ?
#
loop_
_entity_poly.entity_id
_entity_poly.type
_entity_poly.pdbx_seq_one_letter_code
_entity_poly.pdbx_strand_id
1 'polypeptide(L)'
;MIDAEGFPRTDGWCPGDIEHAPPKEILNAVINPTRAVSADIEQILERASQAETLDEAEVLRLFQARGDDFGAVIQTANKLRQQTNGDRVSFVANRNINYTNVCYFKCQFCAFSKGKLSENLRGRPYDLSQEEIARRTQEAWERGATEVCMQGGIHPEYTGETYIEILRTVKAAAPDIHIHAFSPLEVWQGAAPLDMALGDYPSL
;
A
#
# COMPACT_ATOMS: atom_id res chain seq x y z
N MET A 1 9.52 10.14 1.97
CA MET A 1 9.91 9.53 0.67
C MET A 1 10.96 8.48 0.96
N ILE A 2 11.07 7.46 0.13
CA ILE A 2 12.02 6.35 0.27
C ILE A 2 13.15 6.57 -0.74
N ASP A 3 14.40 6.34 -0.36
CA ASP A 3 15.55 6.38 -1.25
C ASP A 3 15.62 5.14 -2.16
N ALA A 4 16.61 5.09 -3.05
CA ALA A 4 16.77 3.97 -3.99
C ALA A 4 17.09 2.63 -3.30
N GLU A 5 17.59 2.67 -2.08
CA GLU A 5 17.88 1.51 -1.24
C GLU A 5 16.67 1.05 -0.40
N GLY A 6 15.55 1.80 -0.44
CA GLY A 6 14.31 1.46 0.26
C GLY A 6 14.24 1.96 1.70
N PHE A 7 15.09 2.90 2.10
CA PHE A 7 15.02 3.54 3.42
C PHE A 7 14.31 4.89 3.37
N PRO A 8 13.70 5.32 4.48
CA PRO A 8 13.20 6.68 4.60
C PRO A 8 14.34 7.68 4.41
N ARG A 9 14.06 8.74 3.68
CA ARG A 9 15.03 9.83 3.49
C ARG A 9 15.31 10.52 4.82
N THR A 10 16.58 10.82 5.07
CA THR A 10 17.05 11.52 6.26
C THR A 10 17.29 13.02 6.02
N ASP A 11 17.21 13.47 4.76
CA ASP A 11 17.24 14.90 4.42
C ASP A 11 15.93 15.56 4.88
N GLY A 12 15.98 16.85 5.14
CA GLY A 12 14.84 17.63 5.62
C GLY A 12 13.72 17.81 4.57
N TRP A 13 13.82 17.14 3.42
CA TRP A 13 12.80 17.23 2.39
C TRP A 13 11.67 16.24 2.64
N CYS A 14 10.44 16.72 2.61
CA CYS A 14 9.23 15.90 2.54
C CYS A 14 8.31 16.41 1.42
N PRO A 15 7.45 15.57 0.85
CA PRO A 15 6.43 16.04 -0.08
C PRO A 15 5.57 17.12 0.59
N GLY A 16 5.42 18.28 -0.07
CA GLY A 16 4.68 19.41 0.48
C GLY A 16 5.45 20.26 1.50
N ASP A 17 6.76 20.12 1.61
CA ASP A 17 7.59 20.83 2.59
C ASP A 17 7.49 22.36 2.47
N ILE A 18 7.23 22.86 1.29
CA ILE A 18 6.99 24.29 1.02
C ILE A 18 5.51 24.67 1.10
N GLU A 19 4.62 23.71 1.24
CA GLU A 19 3.18 23.94 1.43
C GLU A 19 2.81 23.73 2.89
N HIS A 20 2.41 24.78 3.55
CA HIS A 20 1.86 24.66 4.88
C HIS A 20 0.51 23.92 4.84
N ALA A 21 0.21 23.18 5.89
CA ALA A 21 -1.13 22.64 6.08
C ALA A 21 -2.16 23.78 5.93
N PRO A 22 -3.32 23.51 5.32
CA PRO A 22 -4.37 24.51 5.21
C PRO A 22 -4.65 25.12 6.59
N PRO A 23 -4.89 26.45 6.67
CA PRO A 23 -5.27 27.09 7.94
C PRO A 23 -6.42 26.34 8.61
N LYS A 24 -6.38 26.26 9.94
CA LYS A 24 -7.41 25.54 10.72
C LYS A 24 -8.82 26.06 10.44
N GLU A 25 -8.96 27.34 10.13
CA GLU A 25 -10.22 27.98 9.76
C GLU A 25 -10.80 27.39 8.46
N ILE A 26 -9.94 27.15 7.46
CA ILE A 26 -10.35 26.51 6.19
C ILE A 26 -10.73 25.05 6.45
N LEU A 27 -9.92 24.30 7.20
CA LEU A 27 -10.25 22.92 7.55
C LEU A 27 -11.56 22.85 8.33
N ASN A 28 -11.74 23.70 9.33
CA ASN A 28 -12.97 23.76 10.12
C ASN A 28 -14.20 24.12 9.27
N ALA A 29 -14.06 25.02 8.31
CA ALA A 29 -15.15 25.38 7.40
C ALA A 29 -15.54 24.21 6.46
N VAL A 30 -14.59 23.35 6.10
CA VAL A 30 -14.83 22.17 5.26
C VAL A 30 -15.48 21.03 6.05
N ILE A 31 -15.04 20.81 7.29
CA ILE A 31 -15.48 19.66 8.09
C ILE A 31 -16.67 19.93 9.01
N ASN A 32 -17.04 21.19 9.23
CA ASN A 32 -18.18 21.57 10.07
C ASN A 32 -19.32 22.10 9.18
N PRO A 33 -20.38 21.31 8.96
CA PRO A 33 -21.54 21.75 8.21
C PRO A 33 -22.14 23.02 8.83
N THR A 34 -22.42 24.02 8.00
CA THR A 34 -23.03 25.27 8.41
C THR A 34 -24.50 25.37 8.00
N ARG A 35 -24.95 24.46 7.14
CA ARG A 35 -26.30 24.36 6.61
C ARG A 35 -26.86 22.96 6.86
N ALA A 36 -28.13 22.79 6.55
CA ALA A 36 -28.76 21.47 6.61
C ALA A 36 -28.10 20.50 5.63
N VAL A 37 -27.76 19.31 6.11
CA VAL A 37 -27.28 18.19 5.30
C VAL A 37 -28.46 17.63 4.51
N SER A 38 -28.22 17.08 3.33
CA SER A 38 -29.25 16.43 2.53
C SER A 38 -29.83 15.21 3.26
N ALA A 39 -31.15 15.07 3.26
CA ALA A 39 -31.84 14.01 4.03
C ALA A 39 -31.42 12.59 3.67
N ASP A 40 -31.10 12.34 2.40
CA ASP A 40 -30.58 11.06 1.91
C ASP A 40 -29.17 10.78 2.48
N ILE A 41 -28.31 11.77 2.55
CA ILE A 41 -26.99 11.65 3.19
C ILE A 41 -27.13 11.40 4.68
N GLU A 42 -28.00 12.14 5.38
CA GLU A 42 -28.24 11.90 6.82
C GLU A 42 -28.67 10.45 7.09
N GLN A 43 -29.59 9.93 6.30
CA GLN A 43 -30.07 8.55 6.43
C GLN A 43 -28.96 7.52 6.22
N ILE A 44 -28.14 7.70 5.17
CA ILE A 44 -26.99 6.82 4.90
C ILE A 44 -25.98 6.87 6.05
N LEU A 45 -25.67 8.06 6.57
CA LEU A 45 -24.71 8.24 7.65
C LEU A 45 -25.23 7.68 8.99
N GLU A 46 -26.54 7.73 9.23
CA GLU A 46 -27.15 7.10 10.39
C GLU A 46 -26.97 5.58 10.34
N ARG A 47 -27.30 4.94 9.21
CA ARG A 47 -27.08 3.50 9.00
C ARG A 47 -25.62 3.10 9.18
N ALA A 48 -24.70 3.87 8.57
CA ALA A 48 -23.25 3.66 8.73
C ALA A 48 -22.82 3.74 10.20
N SER A 49 -23.39 4.68 10.97
CA SER A 49 -23.10 4.85 12.39
C SER A 49 -23.60 3.69 13.26
N GLN A 50 -24.59 2.97 12.78
CA GLN A 50 -25.12 1.73 13.39
C GLN A 50 -24.39 0.48 12.92
N ALA A 51 -23.28 0.62 12.18
CA ALA A 51 -22.50 -0.45 11.58
C ALA A 51 -23.30 -1.32 10.58
N GLU A 52 -24.34 -0.76 9.97
CA GLU A 52 -25.04 -1.43 8.89
C GLU A 52 -24.21 -1.39 7.60
N THR A 53 -24.28 -2.46 6.83
CA THR A 53 -23.64 -2.52 5.51
C THR A 53 -24.33 -1.59 4.54
N LEU A 54 -23.58 -0.67 3.93
CA LEU A 54 -24.06 0.19 2.87
C LEU A 54 -24.01 -0.54 1.53
N ASP A 55 -25.00 -0.30 0.68
CA ASP A 55 -25.00 -0.80 -0.67
C ASP A 55 -24.16 0.08 -1.63
N GLU A 56 -24.00 -0.37 -2.88
CA GLU A 56 -23.20 0.34 -3.88
C GLU A 56 -23.76 1.74 -4.20
N ALA A 57 -25.07 1.88 -4.25
CA ALA A 57 -25.72 3.15 -4.57
C ALA A 57 -25.50 4.17 -3.43
N GLU A 58 -25.58 3.73 -2.19
CA GLU A 58 -25.31 4.54 -1.01
C GLU A 58 -23.83 4.98 -0.96
N VAL A 59 -22.90 4.06 -1.21
CA VAL A 59 -21.47 4.38 -1.29
C VAL A 59 -21.21 5.39 -2.41
N LEU A 60 -21.79 5.19 -3.59
CA LEU A 60 -21.67 6.13 -4.71
C LEU A 60 -22.22 7.51 -4.31
N ARG A 61 -23.35 7.56 -3.62
CA ARG A 61 -23.94 8.82 -3.15
C ARG A 61 -23.01 9.56 -2.17
N LEU A 62 -22.35 8.84 -1.26
CA LEU A 62 -21.35 9.43 -0.36
C LEU A 62 -20.15 10.03 -1.13
N PHE A 63 -19.66 9.35 -2.17
CA PHE A 63 -18.59 9.90 -3.03
C PHE A 63 -19.02 11.14 -3.82
N GLN A 64 -20.31 11.33 -4.05
CA GLN A 64 -20.85 12.52 -4.70
C GLN A 64 -21.11 13.68 -3.74
N ALA A 65 -20.98 13.48 -2.43
CA ALA A 65 -21.20 14.50 -1.43
C ALA A 65 -20.29 15.72 -1.65
N ARG A 66 -20.85 16.92 -1.51
CA ARG A 66 -20.13 18.20 -1.64
C ARG A 66 -20.65 19.18 -0.58
N GLY A 67 -19.85 20.19 -0.26
CA GLY A 67 -20.21 21.22 0.72
C GLY A 67 -20.52 20.63 2.09
N ASP A 68 -21.68 20.97 2.65
CA ASP A 68 -22.09 20.52 3.99
C ASP A 68 -22.32 19.01 4.06
N ASP A 69 -22.81 18.37 2.99
CA ASP A 69 -22.90 16.92 2.88
C ASP A 69 -21.53 16.26 3.04
N PHE A 70 -20.50 16.79 2.36
CA PHE A 70 -19.13 16.29 2.50
C PHE A 70 -18.60 16.46 3.93
N GLY A 71 -18.87 17.61 4.55
CA GLY A 71 -18.52 17.86 5.95
C GLY A 71 -19.14 16.83 6.90
N ALA A 72 -20.42 16.50 6.70
CA ALA A 72 -21.11 15.47 7.47
C ALA A 72 -20.50 14.08 7.30
N VAL A 73 -20.13 13.70 6.08
CA VAL A 73 -19.42 12.44 5.80
C VAL A 73 -18.11 12.37 6.57
N ILE A 74 -17.28 13.42 6.51
CA ILE A 74 -15.99 13.49 7.22
C ILE A 74 -16.17 13.40 8.74
N GLN A 75 -17.15 14.13 9.30
CA GLN A 75 -17.44 14.08 10.73
C GLN A 75 -17.87 12.69 11.19
N THR A 76 -18.77 12.04 10.44
CA THR A 76 -19.24 10.69 10.76
C THR A 76 -18.11 9.67 10.67
N ALA A 77 -17.29 9.73 9.61
CA ALA A 77 -16.11 8.88 9.46
C ALA A 77 -15.12 9.06 10.63
N ASN A 78 -14.86 10.31 11.06
CA ASN A 78 -13.99 10.58 12.20
C ASN A 78 -14.58 10.07 13.51
N LYS A 79 -15.90 10.19 13.72
CA LYS A 79 -16.58 9.66 14.89
C LYS A 79 -16.46 8.13 14.95
N LEU A 80 -16.69 7.44 13.85
CA LEU A 80 -16.52 5.98 13.74
C LEU A 80 -15.07 5.56 14.01
N ARG A 81 -14.10 6.27 13.44
CA ARG A 81 -12.68 6.06 13.72
C ARG A 81 -12.41 6.18 15.23
N GLN A 82 -12.88 7.25 15.85
CA GLN A 82 -12.68 7.51 17.27
C GLN A 82 -13.30 6.42 18.15
N GLN A 83 -14.50 5.94 17.80
CA GLN A 83 -15.16 4.84 18.51
C GLN A 83 -14.38 3.51 18.39
N THR A 84 -13.76 3.25 17.25
CA THR A 84 -13.04 1.99 16.96
C THR A 84 -11.61 2.00 17.50
N ASN A 85 -10.85 3.07 17.22
CA ASN A 85 -9.41 3.12 17.46
C ASN A 85 -9.00 4.18 18.50
N GLY A 86 -9.91 5.06 18.92
CA GLY A 86 -9.54 6.24 19.69
C GLY A 86 -8.61 7.16 18.90
N ASP A 87 -7.78 7.90 19.58
CA ASP A 87 -6.76 8.78 18.95
C ASP A 87 -5.38 8.11 18.80
N ARG A 88 -5.35 6.77 18.89
CA ARG A 88 -4.12 6.01 18.68
C ARG A 88 -3.75 5.99 17.20
N VAL A 89 -2.52 6.34 16.90
CA VAL A 89 -1.90 6.21 15.57
C VAL A 89 -0.88 5.08 15.64
N SER A 90 -1.04 4.09 14.77
CA SER A 90 -0.07 3.00 14.62
C SER A 90 0.74 3.22 13.34
N PHE A 91 2.00 2.81 13.39
CA PHE A 91 2.87 2.81 12.21
C PHE A 91 3.72 1.54 12.22
N VAL A 92 4.19 1.15 11.03
CA VAL A 92 5.11 0.03 10.86
C VAL A 92 6.44 0.58 10.39
N ALA A 93 7.52 0.22 11.10
CA ALA A 93 8.87 0.49 10.64
C ALA A 93 9.23 -0.55 9.59
N ASN A 94 9.19 -0.18 8.32
CA ASN A 94 9.44 -1.12 7.23
C ASN A 94 10.52 -0.65 6.27
N ARG A 95 11.04 -1.60 5.49
CA ARG A 95 11.84 -1.35 4.30
C ARG A 95 11.17 -1.92 3.08
N ASN A 96 11.07 -1.10 2.03
CA ASN A 96 10.62 -1.58 0.73
C ASN A 96 11.77 -2.25 -0.02
N ILE A 97 11.59 -3.49 -0.46
CA ILE A 97 12.55 -4.25 -1.28
C ILE A 97 11.86 -4.66 -2.56
N ASN A 98 12.11 -3.90 -3.63
CA ASN A 98 11.69 -4.29 -4.96
C ASN A 98 12.76 -5.20 -5.54
N TYR A 99 12.50 -6.51 -5.59
CA TYR A 99 13.51 -7.51 -5.97
C TYR A 99 13.77 -7.55 -7.48
N THR A 100 12.80 -7.12 -8.33
CA THR A 100 13.00 -6.94 -9.76
C THR A 100 12.10 -5.85 -10.32
N ASN A 101 12.57 -5.12 -11.33
CA ASN A 101 11.74 -4.21 -12.12
C ASN A 101 11.45 -4.76 -13.53
N VAL A 102 11.90 -5.98 -13.83
CA VAL A 102 11.58 -6.66 -15.09
C VAL A 102 10.14 -7.14 -15.06
N CYS A 103 9.32 -6.73 -16.03
CA CYS A 103 7.91 -7.06 -16.06
C CYS A 103 7.40 -7.18 -17.51
N TYR A 104 6.74 -8.28 -17.84
CA TYR A 104 6.18 -8.47 -19.18
C TYR A 104 4.79 -7.87 -19.37
N PHE A 105 4.10 -7.50 -18.28
CA PHE A 105 2.76 -6.90 -18.33
C PHE A 105 2.72 -5.50 -18.93
N LYS A 106 3.83 -4.76 -18.92
CA LYS A 106 3.95 -3.42 -19.53
C LYS A 106 2.84 -2.43 -19.13
N CYS A 107 2.40 -2.46 -17.89
CA CYS A 107 1.35 -1.57 -17.39
C CYS A 107 1.77 -0.10 -17.58
N GLN A 108 0.94 0.68 -18.25
CA GLN A 108 1.23 2.10 -18.54
C GLN A 108 1.32 2.94 -17.27
N PHE A 109 0.60 2.55 -16.25
CA PHE A 109 0.59 3.20 -14.93
C PHE A 109 1.85 2.88 -14.11
N CYS A 110 2.46 1.70 -14.26
CA CYS A 110 3.48 1.19 -13.37
C CYS A 110 4.84 1.83 -13.61
N ALA A 111 5.38 2.49 -12.59
CA ALA A 111 6.70 3.11 -12.62
C ALA A 111 7.85 2.09 -12.74
N PHE A 112 7.63 0.85 -12.32
CA PHE A 112 8.64 -0.21 -12.25
C PHE A 112 8.62 -1.18 -13.44
N SER A 113 7.59 -1.11 -14.29
CA SER A 113 7.49 -2.01 -15.44
C SER A 113 8.56 -1.70 -16.47
N LYS A 114 9.61 -2.53 -16.50
CA LYS A 114 10.72 -2.49 -17.48
C LYS A 114 10.68 -3.76 -18.30
N GLY A 115 10.19 -3.65 -19.53
CA GLY A 115 10.39 -4.72 -20.49
C GLY A 115 11.89 -4.91 -20.82
N LYS A 116 12.26 -6.06 -21.39
CA LYS A 116 13.64 -6.37 -21.81
C LYS A 116 14.31 -5.27 -22.67
N LEU A 117 13.52 -4.37 -23.27
CA LEU A 117 13.99 -3.34 -24.22
C LEU A 117 13.79 -1.90 -23.73
N SER A 118 13.31 -1.69 -22.51
CA SER A 118 13.10 -0.32 -22.02
C SER A 118 14.36 0.22 -21.36
N GLU A 119 15.30 0.66 -22.15
CA GLU A 119 16.47 1.44 -21.70
C GLU A 119 16.13 2.84 -21.18
N ASN A 120 14.85 3.16 -21.05
CA ASN A 120 14.39 4.54 -20.91
C ASN A 120 14.02 4.95 -19.49
N LEU A 121 14.40 6.16 -19.20
CA LEU A 121 13.91 7.18 -18.25
C LEU A 121 13.86 6.86 -16.75
N ARG A 122 13.84 5.59 -16.29
CA ARG A 122 13.72 5.25 -14.87
C ARG A 122 14.72 4.20 -14.38
N GLY A 123 15.91 4.17 -14.94
CA GLY A 123 16.97 3.24 -14.57
C GLY A 123 16.99 1.96 -15.43
N ARG A 124 18.06 1.18 -15.28
CA ARG A 124 18.26 -0.08 -16.01
C ARG A 124 17.39 -1.19 -15.44
N PRO A 125 17.00 -2.19 -16.24
CA PRO A 125 16.43 -3.42 -15.71
C PRO A 125 17.37 -4.05 -14.70
N TYR A 126 16.80 -4.57 -13.60
CA TYR A 126 17.56 -5.30 -12.57
C TYR A 126 16.73 -6.49 -12.05
N ASP A 127 17.45 -7.44 -11.52
CA ASP A 127 16.96 -8.58 -10.80
C ASP A 127 17.93 -8.84 -9.65
N LEU A 128 17.43 -8.74 -8.40
CA LEU A 128 18.30 -8.86 -7.23
C LEU A 128 18.66 -10.32 -6.98
N SER A 129 19.92 -10.57 -6.66
CA SER A 129 20.32 -11.90 -6.19
C SER A 129 19.77 -12.19 -4.78
N GLN A 130 19.73 -13.45 -4.41
CA GLN A 130 19.29 -13.88 -3.08
C GLN A 130 20.19 -13.28 -1.98
N GLU A 131 21.50 -13.14 -2.24
CA GLU A 131 22.46 -12.50 -1.34
C GLU A 131 22.13 -11.02 -1.10
N GLU A 132 21.73 -10.31 -2.15
CA GLU A 132 21.37 -8.89 -2.04
C GLU A 132 20.03 -8.73 -1.32
N ILE A 133 19.07 -9.62 -1.54
CA ILE A 133 17.81 -9.66 -0.78
C ILE A 133 18.09 -9.91 0.70
N ALA A 134 18.92 -10.90 1.03
CA ALA A 134 19.32 -11.21 2.40
C ALA A 134 20.02 -10.01 3.06
N ARG A 135 20.98 -9.40 2.37
CA ARG A 135 21.70 -8.22 2.85
C ARG A 135 20.76 -7.07 3.18
N ARG A 136 19.83 -6.75 2.28
CA ARG A 136 18.86 -5.67 2.50
C ARG A 136 17.92 -5.97 3.65
N THR A 137 17.51 -7.21 3.80
CA THR A 137 16.65 -7.66 4.90
C THR A 137 17.37 -7.52 6.24
N GLN A 138 18.60 -8.01 6.33
CA GLN A 138 19.41 -7.91 7.55
C GLN A 138 19.69 -6.46 7.92
N GLU A 139 20.06 -5.62 6.95
CA GLU A 139 20.28 -4.19 7.17
C GLU A 139 19.01 -3.48 7.65
N ALA A 140 17.83 -3.86 7.15
CA ALA A 140 16.56 -3.34 7.63
C ALA A 140 16.32 -3.72 9.09
N TRP A 141 16.51 -4.99 9.43
CA TRP A 141 16.37 -5.49 10.80
C TRP A 141 17.31 -4.79 11.79
N GLU A 142 18.58 -4.65 11.44
CA GLU A 142 19.59 -3.94 12.24
C GLU A 142 19.25 -2.46 12.49
N ARG A 143 18.49 -1.84 11.56
CA ARG A 143 17.99 -0.47 11.69
C ARG A 143 16.64 -0.38 12.43
N GLY A 144 16.13 -1.48 12.94
CA GLY A 144 14.89 -1.55 13.71
C GLY A 144 13.61 -1.67 12.87
N ALA A 145 13.71 -2.03 11.60
CA ALA A 145 12.54 -2.38 10.81
C ALA A 145 11.94 -3.69 11.35
N THR A 146 10.62 -3.71 11.50
CA THR A 146 9.85 -4.89 11.91
C THR A 146 9.21 -5.61 10.73
N GLU A 147 9.27 -4.99 9.56
CA GLU A 147 8.67 -5.50 8.33
C GLU A 147 9.55 -5.19 7.12
N VAL A 148 9.55 -6.10 6.15
CA VAL A 148 9.93 -5.81 4.76
C VAL A 148 8.68 -5.85 3.88
N CYS A 149 8.51 -4.80 3.07
CA CYS A 149 7.45 -4.73 2.07
C CYS A 149 8.08 -5.07 0.71
N MET A 150 7.61 -6.14 0.08
CA MET A 150 8.26 -6.70 -1.10
C MET A 150 7.30 -6.77 -2.28
N GLN A 151 7.71 -6.21 -3.40
CA GLN A 151 6.99 -6.26 -4.67
C GLN A 151 8.00 -6.28 -5.80
N GLY A 152 7.63 -6.91 -6.90
CA GLY A 152 8.45 -6.95 -8.09
C GLY A 152 7.64 -6.82 -9.38
N GLY A 153 8.37 -6.71 -10.48
CA GLY A 153 7.79 -6.92 -11.79
C GLY A 153 7.42 -8.39 -11.97
N ILE A 154 6.45 -8.67 -12.84
CA ILE A 154 6.14 -10.04 -13.23
C ILE A 154 7.20 -10.48 -14.23
N HIS A 155 8.24 -11.10 -13.71
CA HIS A 155 9.39 -11.55 -14.49
C HIS A 155 9.01 -12.79 -15.31
N PRO A 156 9.32 -12.84 -16.62
CA PRO A 156 8.88 -13.95 -17.48
C PRO A 156 9.49 -15.32 -17.12
N GLU A 157 10.61 -15.30 -16.41
CA GLU A 157 11.33 -16.52 -16.01
C GLU A 157 11.05 -16.94 -14.55
N TYR A 158 10.27 -16.16 -13.80
CA TYR A 158 9.93 -16.50 -12.42
C TYR A 158 8.87 -17.61 -12.37
N THR A 159 9.11 -18.52 -11.46
CA THR A 159 8.20 -19.61 -11.11
C THR A 159 7.75 -19.47 -9.65
N GLY A 160 6.83 -20.30 -9.22
CA GLY A 160 6.42 -20.31 -7.81
C GLY A 160 7.56 -20.59 -6.85
N GLU A 161 8.51 -21.44 -7.22
CA GLU A 161 9.69 -21.71 -6.39
C GLU A 161 10.54 -20.47 -6.19
N THR A 162 10.64 -19.58 -7.20
CA THR A 162 11.37 -18.32 -7.07
C THR A 162 10.80 -17.45 -5.94
N TYR A 163 9.48 -17.34 -5.86
CA TYR A 163 8.83 -16.59 -4.77
C TYR A 163 9.02 -17.23 -3.40
N ILE A 164 8.96 -18.58 -3.34
CA ILE A 164 9.22 -19.33 -2.12
C ILE A 164 10.68 -19.15 -1.66
N GLU A 165 11.63 -19.17 -2.57
CA GLU A 165 13.05 -18.93 -2.27
C GLU A 165 13.28 -17.54 -1.73
N ILE A 166 12.62 -16.51 -2.28
CA ILE A 166 12.68 -15.14 -1.75
C ILE A 166 12.21 -15.11 -0.29
N LEU A 167 11.07 -15.76 0.02
CA LEU A 167 10.56 -15.82 1.40
C LEU A 167 11.53 -16.54 2.34
N ARG A 168 12.09 -17.68 1.91
CA ARG A 168 13.08 -18.44 2.68
C ARG A 168 14.33 -17.62 2.95
N THR A 169 14.81 -16.88 1.95
CA THR A 169 15.97 -16.00 2.06
C THR A 169 15.74 -14.90 3.09
N VAL A 170 14.59 -14.24 3.02
CA VAL A 170 14.22 -13.19 3.99
C VAL A 170 14.13 -13.75 5.40
N LYS A 171 13.47 -14.90 5.59
CA LYS A 171 13.35 -15.55 6.89
C LYS A 171 14.66 -16.11 7.43
N ALA A 172 15.56 -16.53 6.57
CA ALA A 172 16.90 -16.93 6.98
C ALA A 172 17.74 -15.75 7.45
N ALA A 173 17.60 -14.58 6.79
CA ALA A 173 18.33 -13.36 7.15
C ALA A 173 17.81 -12.71 8.43
N ALA A 174 16.47 -12.71 8.65
CA ALA A 174 15.83 -12.13 9.83
C ALA A 174 14.55 -12.93 10.17
N PRO A 175 14.68 -13.97 11.05
CA PRO A 175 13.56 -14.90 11.32
C PRO A 175 12.28 -14.22 11.83
N ASP A 176 12.41 -13.18 12.63
CA ASP A 176 11.29 -12.50 13.28
C ASP A 176 10.70 -11.35 12.45
N ILE A 177 11.32 -10.97 11.32
CA ILE A 177 10.81 -9.90 10.48
C ILE A 177 9.50 -10.31 9.82
N HIS A 178 8.51 -9.41 9.85
CA HIS A 178 7.28 -9.60 9.10
C HIS A 178 7.53 -9.40 7.60
N ILE A 179 6.91 -10.24 6.76
CA ILE A 179 7.02 -10.14 5.31
C ILE A 179 5.66 -9.73 4.75
N HIS A 180 5.59 -8.54 4.20
CA HIS A 180 4.46 -8.05 3.44
C HIS A 180 4.75 -8.24 1.94
N ALA A 181 4.39 -9.38 1.41
CA ALA A 181 4.53 -9.86 0.03
C ALA A 181 3.44 -10.92 -0.21
N PHE A 182 3.04 -11.21 -1.36
CA PHE A 182 3.22 -10.69 -2.70
C PHE A 182 1.89 -10.12 -3.22
N SER A 183 1.87 -9.47 -4.39
CA SER A 183 0.60 -9.08 -5.01
C SER A 183 -0.18 -10.31 -5.50
N PRO A 184 -1.51 -10.23 -5.66
CA PRO A 184 -2.31 -11.33 -6.21
C PRO A 184 -1.82 -11.81 -7.59
N LEU A 185 -1.25 -10.90 -8.39
CA LEU A 185 -0.72 -11.24 -9.70
C LEU A 185 0.57 -12.06 -9.61
N GLU A 186 1.44 -11.76 -8.65
CA GLU A 186 2.66 -12.54 -8.37
C GLU A 186 2.29 -13.95 -7.88
N VAL A 187 1.30 -14.06 -6.99
CA VAL A 187 0.78 -15.35 -6.52
C VAL A 187 0.19 -16.16 -7.68
N TRP A 188 -0.61 -15.53 -8.54
CA TRP A 188 -1.16 -16.18 -9.72
C TRP A 188 -0.08 -16.67 -10.68
N GLN A 189 0.92 -15.84 -10.94
CA GLN A 189 2.06 -16.19 -11.78
C GLN A 189 2.87 -17.35 -11.19
N GLY A 190 3.00 -17.38 -9.86
CA GLY A 190 3.72 -18.45 -9.17
C GLY A 190 2.99 -19.79 -9.19
N ALA A 191 1.68 -19.80 -9.04
CA ALA A 191 0.86 -21.01 -9.00
C ALA A 191 0.80 -21.73 -10.36
N ALA A 192 0.67 -20.99 -11.44
CA ALA A 192 0.44 -21.55 -12.78
C ALA A 192 1.54 -22.54 -13.25
N PRO A 193 2.85 -22.22 -13.12
CA PRO A 193 3.91 -23.16 -13.52
C PRO A 193 4.04 -24.38 -12.60
N LEU A 194 3.45 -24.35 -11.41
CA LEU A 194 3.46 -25.47 -10.47
C LEU A 194 2.25 -26.40 -10.64
N ASP A 195 1.37 -26.12 -11.61
CA ASP A 195 0.10 -26.85 -11.81
C ASP A 195 -0.76 -26.92 -10.54
N MET A 196 -0.70 -25.86 -9.72
CA MET A 196 -1.41 -25.75 -8.46
C MET A 196 -2.66 -24.90 -8.61
N ALA A 197 -3.70 -25.25 -7.86
CA ALA A 197 -4.83 -24.32 -7.69
C ALA A 197 -4.37 -23.06 -6.96
N LEU A 198 -4.89 -21.91 -7.37
CA LEU A 198 -4.49 -20.62 -6.82
C LEU A 198 -4.65 -20.54 -5.27
N GLY A 199 -5.66 -21.23 -4.74
CA GLY A 199 -5.92 -21.27 -3.30
C GLY A 199 -4.94 -22.12 -2.49
N ASP A 200 -4.22 -23.04 -3.14
CA ASP A 200 -3.30 -23.95 -2.46
C ASP A 200 -1.87 -23.38 -2.38
N TYR A 201 -1.49 -22.58 -3.37
CA TYR A 201 -0.14 -22.03 -3.45
C TYR A 201 0.28 -21.17 -2.24
N PRO A 202 -0.55 -20.28 -1.68
CA PRO A 202 -0.17 -19.50 -0.50
C PRO A 202 0.04 -20.30 0.79
N SER A 203 -0.27 -21.59 0.77
CA SER A 203 -0.15 -22.50 1.93
C SER A 203 1.19 -23.25 1.96
N LEU A 204 2.06 -23.05 0.95
CA LEU A 204 3.41 -23.62 0.89
C LEU A 204 4.40 -22.80 1.73
#